data_85cda01bdc8d04ba6960615142122a6e
#
_entry.id   85cda01bdc8d04ba6960615142122a6e
#
_cell.length_a   1.000
_cell.length_b   1.000
_cell.length_c   1.000
_cell.angle_alpha   90.00
_cell.angle_beta   90.00
_cell.angle_gamma   90.00
#
_symmetry.space_group_name_H-M   'P 1'
#
loop_
_entity.id
_entity.type
_entity.pdbx_description
1 polymer ?
#
loop_
_entity_poly.entity_id
_entity_poly.type
_entity_poly.pdbx_seq_one_letter_code
_entity_poly.pdbx_strand_id
1 'polypeptide(L)'
;MEITCRHCGVKLKVADGKLPPDRPATLKCTKCQGKVEIDPRKAVTGEPQTNVSNPDGLETMVREVESKAYDPSEKPFDYLLKGEKTALLCHQDEQTKGKIAQTLKDMGYRVAEAASARNALKYMRFQSYDMVIVNEIFEAPSADANHVLQYLAQLPISARRHIFVALLGDSFKTMDNMMAFNRSVNLVINLQDIDELGKILSGALADHENFYQVFWESMKKAGRV
;
A
#
# COMPACT_ATOMS: atom_id res chain seq x y z
N MET A 1 25.19 -17.44 19.33
CA MET A 1 24.34 -16.38 18.81
C MET A 1 23.76 -16.79 17.46
N GLU A 2 22.45 -16.67 17.24
CA GLU A 2 21.83 -16.97 15.93
C GLU A 2 21.46 -15.67 15.22
N ILE A 3 21.80 -15.58 13.94
CA ILE A 3 21.58 -14.37 13.13
C ILE A 3 20.89 -14.78 11.83
N THR A 4 19.83 -14.09 11.46
CA THR A 4 19.11 -14.35 10.21
C THR A 4 19.68 -13.49 9.06
N CYS A 5 20.03 -14.13 7.95
CA CYS A 5 20.50 -13.42 6.76
C CYS A 5 19.39 -12.58 6.13
N ARG A 6 19.61 -11.27 5.99
CA ARG A 6 18.62 -10.33 5.39
C ARG A 6 18.35 -10.57 3.89
N HIS A 7 19.25 -11.27 3.18
CA HIS A 7 19.11 -11.53 1.75
C HIS A 7 18.39 -12.84 1.40
N CYS A 8 18.45 -13.86 2.28
CA CYS A 8 17.90 -15.18 1.96
C CYS A 8 17.16 -15.86 3.12
N GLY A 9 16.97 -15.18 4.27
CA GLY A 9 16.20 -15.67 5.40
C GLY A 9 16.85 -16.85 6.18
N VAL A 10 18.04 -17.30 5.81
CA VAL A 10 18.70 -18.43 6.47
C VAL A 10 19.27 -18.00 7.82
N LYS A 11 19.05 -18.83 8.87
CA LYS A 11 19.63 -18.66 10.18
C LYS A 11 21.09 -19.12 10.19
N LEU A 12 21.99 -18.24 10.55
CA LEU A 12 23.42 -18.47 10.68
C LEU A 12 23.79 -18.58 12.14
N LYS A 13 24.46 -19.68 12.53
CA LYS A 13 24.99 -19.83 13.89
C LYS A 13 26.41 -19.27 13.92
N VAL A 14 26.63 -18.24 14.71
CA VAL A 14 27.94 -17.63 14.93
C VAL A 14 28.42 -17.97 16.33
N ALA A 15 29.65 -18.51 16.43
CA ALA A 15 30.26 -18.82 17.72
C ALA A 15 30.64 -17.53 18.45
N ASP A 16 30.23 -17.41 19.71
CA ASP A 16 30.32 -16.18 20.52
C ASP A 16 31.76 -15.66 20.74
N GLY A 17 32.78 -16.42 20.43
CA GLY A 17 34.19 -16.04 20.58
C GLY A 17 34.84 -15.42 19.33
N LYS A 18 34.14 -15.29 18.20
CA LYS A 18 34.74 -14.79 16.93
C LYS A 18 34.35 -13.36 16.54
N LEU A 19 33.53 -12.70 17.35
CA LEU A 19 33.10 -11.33 17.11
C LEU A 19 33.81 -10.37 18.06
N PRO A 20 34.40 -9.27 17.57
CA PRO A 20 34.96 -8.22 18.43
C PRO A 20 33.83 -7.55 19.23
N PRO A 21 33.97 -7.35 20.55
CA PRO A 21 32.87 -6.88 21.40
C PRO A 21 32.46 -5.42 21.13
N ASP A 22 33.30 -4.62 20.49
CA ASP A 22 33.12 -3.15 20.37
C ASP A 22 33.05 -2.62 18.95
N ARG A 23 33.10 -3.46 17.93
CA ARG A 23 33.10 -3.00 16.53
C ARG A 23 32.10 -3.77 15.67
N PRO A 24 31.43 -3.11 14.72
CA PRO A 24 30.59 -3.80 13.76
C PRO A 24 31.41 -4.81 12.94
N ALA A 25 30.91 -6.03 12.81
CA ALA A 25 31.55 -7.10 12.05
C ALA A 25 30.70 -7.47 10.85
N THR A 26 31.35 -7.74 9.71
CA THR A 26 30.69 -8.17 8.48
C THR A 26 30.95 -9.64 8.23
N LEU A 27 29.91 -10.45 8.13
CA LEU A 27 29.99 -11.87 7.76
C LEU A 27 29.40 -12.12 6.39
N LYS A 28 29.91 -13.12 5.67
CA LYS A 28 29.32 -13.60 4.41
C LYS A 28 28.35 -14.74 4.72
N CYS A 29 27.13 -14.65 4.19
CA CYS A 29 26.15 -15.72 4.29
C CYS A 29 26.63 -16.99 3.57
N THR A 30 26.59 -18.13 4.22
CA THR A 30 27.02 -19.42 3.65
C THR A 30 26.13 -19.90 2.50
N LYS A 31 24.87 -19.42 2.41
CA LYS A 31 23.92 -19.81 1.36
C LYS A 31 23.91 -18.87 0.17
N CYS A 32 23.84 -17.55 0.37
CA CYS A 32 23.70 -16.57 -0.71
C CYS A 32 24.95 -15.70 -0.92
N GLN A 33 26.01 -15.89 -0.12
CA GLN A 33 27.27 -15.12 -0.12
C GLN A 33 27.10 -13.60 0.10
N GLY A 34 25.88 -13.14 0.41
CA GLY A 34 25.58 -11.76 0.73
C GLY A 34 26.29 -11.32 2.03
N LYS A 35 26.71 -10.05 2.10
CA LYS A 35 27.33 -9.47 3.30
C LYS A 35 26.26 -9.21 4.35
N VAL A 36 26.45 -9.72 5.57
CA VAL A 36 25.60 -9.46 6.74
C VAL A 36 26.41 -8.68 7.77
N GLU A 37 26.01 -7.45 8.03
CA GLU A 37 26.61 -6.61 9.07
C GLU A 37 26.00 -6.93 10.42
N ILE A 38 26.82 -7.07 11.44
CA ILE A 38 26.45 -7.39 12.82
C ILE A 38 26.99 -6.29 13.71
N ASP A 39 26.10 -5.56 14.38
CA ASP A 39 26.46 -4.61 15.43
C ASP A 39 26.15 -5.23 16.80
N PRO A 40 27.15 -5.61 17.60
CA PRO A 40 26.94 -6.27 18.89
C PRO A 40 26.22 -5.37 19.90
N ARG A 41 26.18 -4.04 19.71
CA ARG A 41 25.50 -3.10 20.59
C ARG A 41 23.97 -3.11 20.43
N LYS A 42 23.44 -3.65 19.33
CA LYS A 42 22.00 -3.76 19.06
C LYS A 42 21.39 -5.10 19.43
N ALA A 43 22.16 -6.03 19.98
CA ALA A 43 21.73 -7.40 20.27
C ALA A 43 21.09 -7.60 21.67
N VAL A 44 20.95 -6.58 22.48
CA VAL A 44 20.56 -6.72 23.92
C VAL A 44 19.11 -6.30 24.21
N THR A 45 18.38 -5.75 23.27
CA THR A 45 16.95 -5.46 23.47
C THR A 45 16.11 -6.34 22.55
N GLY A 46 15.58 -7.43 23.14
CA GLY A 46 14.65 -8.36 22.50
C GLY A 46 13.25 -7.75 22.32
N GLU A 47 13.13 -6.68 21.55
CA GLU A 47 11.84 -6.27 21.01
C GLU A 47 11.64 -6.95 19.66
N PRO A 48 10.44 -7.47 19.33
CA PRO A 48 10.15 -7.98 18.01
C PRO A 48 10.32 -6.80 17.02
N GLN A 49 11.41 -6.82 16.25
CA GLN A 49 11.58 -5.88 15.16
C GLN A 49 10.46 -6.15 14.15
N THR A 50 9.37 -5.39 14.27
CA THR A 50 8.51 -5.11 13.14
C THR A 50 9.42 -4.69 12.01
N ASN A 51 9.32 -5.37 10.86
CA ASN A 51 9.99 -4.96 9.63
C ASN A 51 9.53 -3.52 9.32
N VAL A 52 10.30 -2.56 9.77
CA VAL A 52 10.15 -1.17 9.35
C VAL A 52 10.53 -1.17 7.87
N SER A 53 9.51 -1.23 7.02
CA SER A 53 9.58 -0.81 5.62
C SER A 53 10.42 0.46 5.57
N ASN A 54 11.39 0.48 4.69
CA ASN A 54 12.40 1.52 4.55
C ASN A 54 11.70 2.91 4.43
N PRO A 55 11.59 3.72 5.50
CA PRO A 55 10.88 5.01 5.44
C PRO A 55 11.59 5.96 4.46
N ASP A 56 12.89 5.80 4.26
CA ASP A 56 13.68 6.60 3.32
C ASP A 56 13.18 6.48 1.86
N GLY A 57 12.67 5.32 1.45
CA GLY A 57 12.20 5.10 0.09
C GLY A 57 10.92 5.89 -0.23
N LEU A 58 9.94 5.88 0.67
CA LEU A 58 8.69 6.62 0.48
C LEU A 58 8.93 8.13 0.57
N GLU A 59 9.67 8.61 1.59
CA GLU A 59 9.98 10.04 1.74
C GLU A 59 10.72 10.58 0.53
N THR A 60 11.70 9.83 0.00
CA THR A 60 12.42 10.22 -1.21
C THR A 60 11.49 10.29 -2.40
N MET A 61 10.63 9.29 -2.59
CA MET A 61 9.65 9.25 -3.69
C MET A 61 8.64 10.39 -3.59
N VAL A 62 8.13 10.67 -2.38
CA VAL A 62 7.21 11.79 -2.13
C VAL A 62 7.90 13.12 -2.43
N ARG A 63 9.11 13.35 -1.94
CA ARG A 63 9.89 14.57 -2.22
C ARG A 63 10.15 14.75 -3.73
N GLU A 64 10.49 13.69 -4.45
CA GLU A 64 10.68 13.75 -5.89
C GLU A 64 9.39 14.08 -6.63
N VAL A 65 8.26 13.51 -6.20
CA VAL A 65 6.95 13.85 -6.75
C VAL A 65 6.58 15.30 -6.41
N GLU A 66 6.92 15.76 -5.20
CA GLU A 66 6.67 17.13 -4.75
C GLU A 66 7.55 18.17 -5.45
N SER A 67 8.79 17.84 -5.76
CA SER A 67 9.75 18.78 -6.38
C SER A 67 9.54 18.99 -7.87
N LYS A 68 8.82 18.11 -8.58
CA LYS A 68 8.54 18.25 -10.00
C LYS A 68 7.46 19.28 -10.24
N ALA A 69 7.73 20.19 -11.17
CA ALA A 69 6.74 21.14 -11.65
C ALA A 69 5.51 20.41 -12.18
N TYR A 70 4.33 21.00 -11.97
CA TYR A 70 3.07 20.52 -12.49
C TYR A 70 3.12 20.45 -14.03
N ASP A 71 2.95 19.25 -14.59
CA ASP A 71 2.80 19.03 -16.02
C ASP A 71 1.34 18.63 -16.32
N PRO A 72 0.57 19.47 -17.00
CA PRO A 72 -0.82 19.16 -17.33
C PRO A 72 -1.00 17.90 -18.16
N SER A 73 0.01 17.53 -18.99
CA SER A 73 -0.05 16.34 -19.86
C SER A 73 0.02 15.02 -19.07
N GLU A 74 0.44 15.07 -17.82
CA GLU A 74 0.56 13.90 -16.94
C GLU A 74 -0.69 13.65 -16.08
N LYS A 75 -1.77 14.42 -16.29
CA LYS A 75 -3.05 14.15 -15.62
C LYS A 75 -3.74 12.94 -16.26
N PRO A 76 -4.25 12.01 -15.44
CA PRO A 76 -4.99 10.86 -15.95
C PRO A 76 -6.33 11.23 -16.57
N PHE A 77 -6.86 12.43 -16.25
CA PHE A 77 -8.12 12.95 -16.78
C PHE A 77 -8.00 14.43 -17.10
N ASP A 78 -8.40 14.81 -18.30
CA ASP A 78 -8.43 16.22 -18.75
C ASP A 78 -9.54 17.01 -18.06
N TYR A 79 -10.70 16.36 -17.87
CA TYR A 79 -11.89 16.94 -17.25
C TYR A 79 -12.64 15.91 -16.41
N LEU A 80 -13.05 16.32 -15.20
CA LEU A 80 -14.03 15.60 -14.39
C LEU A 80 -15.30 16.44 -14.31
N LEU A 81 -16.43 15.85 -14.70
CA LEU A 81 -17.72 16.47 -14.46
C LEU A 81 -18.08 16.36 -12.97
N LYS A 82 -18.80 17.35 -12.47
CA LYS A 82 -19.24 17.35 -11.07
C LYS A 82 -20.12 16.12 -10.79
N GLY A 83 -19.68 15.26 -9.88
CA GLY A 83 -20.38 14.02 -9.51
C GLY A 83 -19.89 12.76 -10.21
N GLU A 84 -18.92 12.84 -11.11
CA GLU A 84 -18.24 11.64 -11.64
C GLU A 84 -17.40 10.98 -10.54
N LYS A 85 -17.56 9.67 -10.39
CA LYS A 85 -16.75 8.86 -9.47
C LYS A 85 -15.45 8.46 -10.15
N THR A 86 -14.36 8.51 -9.39
CA THR A 86 -13.01 8.22 -9.89
C THR A 86 -12.37 7.06 -9.15
N ALA A 87 -11.66 6.22 -9.85
CA ALA A 87 -10.91 5.11 -9.27
C ALA A 87 -9.46 5.10 -9.78
N LEU A 88 -8.52 4.85 -8.87
CA LEU A 88 -7.12 4.61 -9.18
C LEU A 88 -6.83 3.11 -9.05
N LEU A 89 -6.28 2.51 -10.10
CA LEU A 89 -5.94 1.10 -10.15
C LEU A 89 -4.42 0.90 -10.20
N CYS A 90 -3.90 0.18 -9.20
CA CYS A 90 -2.49 -0.16 -9.02
C CYS A 90 -2.31 -1.68 -9.08
N HIS A 91 -2.17 -2.23 -10.26
CA HIS A 91 -1.99 -3.67 -10.51
C HIS A 91 -0.98 -3.91 -11.63
N GLN A 92 -0.15 -4.96 -11.50
CA GLN A 92 0.92 -5.25 -12.47
C GLN A 92 0.45 -6.16 -13.61
N ASP A 93 -0.38 -7.17 -13.30
CA ASP A 93 -0.86 -8.11 -14.31
C ASP A 93 -1.91 -7.47 -15.20
N GLU A 94 -1.63 -7.40 -16.51
CA GLU A 94 -2.49 -6.74 -17.49
C GLU A 94 -3.86 -7.41 -17.67
N GLN A 95 -3.95 -8.74 -17.54
CA GLN A 95 -5.23 -9.46 -17.67
C GLN A 95 -6.15 -9.12 -16.50
N THR A 96 -5.65 -9.25 -15.29
CA THR A 96 -6.40 -8.94 -14.06
C THR A 96 -6.73 -7.44 -14.00
N LYS A 97 -5.78 -6.59 -14.39
CA LYS A 97 -5.99 -5.14 -14.49
C LYS A 97 -7.12 -4.79 -15.45
N GLY A 98 -7.16 -5.42 -16.64
CA GLY A 98 -8.24 -5.22 -17.60
C GLY A 98 -9.61 -5.62 -17.07
N LYS A 99 -9.73 -6.77 -16.38
CA LYS A 99 -10.98 -7.20 -15.74
C LYS A 99 -11.46 -6.21 -14.69
N ILE A 100 -10.55 -5.78 -13.81
CA ILE A 100 -10.85 -4.80 -12.75
C ILE A 100 -11.31 -3.48 -13.36
N ALA A 101 -10.56 -2.97 -14.34
CA ALA A 101 -10.88 -1.71 -15.01
C ALA A 101 -12.24 -1.75 -15.68
N GLN A 102 -12.59 -2.87 -16.33
CA GLN A 102 -13.91 -3.04 -16.94
C GLN A 102 -15.01 -3.05 -15.88
N THR A 103 -14.86 -3.83 -14.81
CA THR A 103 -15.82 -3.88 -13.70
C THR A 103 -16.06 -2.49 -13.10
N LEU A 104 -15.00 -1.72 -12.87
CA LEU A 104 -15.12 -0.37 -12.33
C LEU A 104 -15.84 0.58 -13.29
N LYS A 105 -15.57 0.48 -14.60
CA LYS A 105 -16.29 1.25 -15.63
C LYS A 105 -17.78 0.91 -15.64
N ASP A 106 -18.12 -0.37 -15.55
CA ASP A 106 -19.51 -0.86 -15.49
C ASP A 106 -20.23 -0.35 -14.22
N MET A 107 -19.50 -0.13 -13.13
CA MET A 107 -19.97 0.51 -11.89
C MET A 107 -20.02 2.05 -11.97
N GLY A 108 -19.67 2.65 -13.11
CA GLY A 108 -19.71 4.09 -13.34
C GLY A 108 -18.49 4.87 -12.87
N TYR A 109 -17.36 4.20 -12.59
CA TYR A 109 -16.11 4.88 -12.25
C TYR A 109 -15.29 5.23 -13.50
N ARG A 110 -14.69 6.42 -13.49
CA ARG A 110 -13.57 6.73 -14.39
C ARG A 110 -12.28 6.17 -13.78
N VAL A 111 -11.62 5.29 -14.52
CA VAL A 111 -10.47 4.54 -14.04
C VAL A 111 -9.18 5.16 -14.55
N ALA A 112 -8.28 5.53 -13.62
CA ALA A 112 -6.90 5.83 -13.90
C ALA A 112 -6.05 4.61 -13.55
N GLU A 113 -5.18 4.18 -14.46
CA GLU A 113 -4.28 3.05 -14.27
C GLU A 113 -2.88 3.57 -14.00
N ALA A 114 -2.33 3.21 -12.84
CA ALA A 114 -0.96 3.58 -12.50
C ALA A 114 0.02 2.54 -13.04
N ALA A 115 1.00 2.99 -13.83
CA ALA A 115 2.06 2.13 -14.35
C ALA A 115 3.13 1.81 -13.29
N SER A 116 3.25 2.64 -12.24
CA SER A 116 4.22 2.48 -11.16
C SER A 116 3.70 3.11 -9.85
N ALA A 117 4.31 2.76 -8.72
CA ALA A 117 4.00 3.37 -7.43
C ALA A 117 4.24 4.89 -7.47
N ARG A 118 5.34 5.35 -8.09
CA ARG A 118 5.63 6.77 -8.30
C ARG A 118 4.50 7.46 -9.12
N ASN A 119 4.01 6.80 -10.14
CA ASN A 119 2.92 7.31 -10.98
C ASN A 119 1.62 7.40 -10.18
N ALA A 120 1.32 6.39 -9.35
CA ALA A 120 0.17 6.39 -8.45
C ALA A 120 0.22 7.56 -7.45
N LEU A 121 1.38 7.78 -6.78
CA LEU A 121 1.56 8.90 -5.86
C LEU A 121 1.38 10.25 -6.54
N LYS A 122 1.90 10.38 -7.76
CA LYS A 122 1.74 11.60 -8.57
C LYS A 122 0.27 11.88 -8.88
N TYR A 123 -0.47 10.86 -9.30
CA TYR A 123 -1.91 10.99 -9.56
C TYR A 123 -2.67 11.40 -8.31
N MET A 124 -2.42 10.75 -7.16
CA MET A 124 -3.08 11.08 -5.89
C MET A 124 -2.72 12.48 -5.36
N ARG A 125 -1.57 13.02 -5.74
CA ARG A 125 -1.20 14.40 -5.39
C ARG A 125 -2.05 15.44 -6.12
N PHE A 126 -2.31 15.22 -7.39
CA PHE A 126 -3.00 16.20 -8.25
C PHE A 126 -4.51 16.01 -8.29
N GLN A 127 -4.99 14.86 -7.87
CA GLN A 127 -6.40 14.51 -7.94
C GLN A 127 -6.82 13.64 -6.74
N SER A 128 -8.00 13.95 -6.19
CA SER A 128 -8.66 13.08 -5.23
C SER A 128 -9.36 11.95 -5.96
N TYR A 129 -9.26 10.74 -5.44
CA TYR A 129 -9.95 9.55 -5.93
C TYR A 129 -10.99 9.10 -4.91
N ASP A 130 -12.17 8.67 -5.39
CA ASP A 130 -13.19 8.08 -4.54
C ASP A 130 -12.81 6.64 -4.14
N MET A 131 -12.08 5.95 -5.02
CA MET A 131 -11.62 4.58 -4.80
C MET A 131 -10.16 4.41 -5.22
N VAL A 132 -9.41 3.62 -4.44
CA VAL A 132 -8.07 3.15 -4.81
C VAL A 132 -8.02 1.64 -4.64
N ILE A 133 -7.71 0.93 -5.73
CA ILE A 133 -7.50 -0.51 -5.72
C ILE A 133 -6.01 -0.79 -5.90
N VAL A 134 -5.42 -1.48 -4.91
CA VAL A 134 -3.98 -1.74 -4.87
C VAL A 134 -3.72 -3.22 -4.72
N ASN A 135 -2.86 -3.78 -5.55
CA ASN A 135 -2.31 -5.12 -5.32
C ASN A 135 -1.25 -5.06 -4.21
N GLU A 136 -1.27 -6.03 -3.27
CA GLU A 136 -0.35 -6.07 -2.12
C GLU A 136 1.13 -6.05 -2.52
N ILE A 137 1.47 -6.65 -3.66
CA ILE A 137 2.84 -6.71 -4.20
C ILE A 137 3.10 -5.70 -5.34
N PHE A 138 2.29 -4.64 -5.47
CA PHE A 138 2.48 -3.64 -6.53
C PHE A 138 3.82 -2.91 -6.37
N GLU A 139 4.78 -3.23 -7.26
CA GLU A 139 6.18 -2.79 -7.21
C GLU A 139 6.86 -2.99 -5.83
N ALA A 140 6.41 -3.99 -5.09
CA ALA A 140 6.88 -4.26 -3.74
C ALA A 140 6.96 -5.75 -3.47
N PRO A 141 7.91 -6.21 -2.64
CA PRO A 141 8.01 -7.62 -2.26
C PRO A 141 6.92 -8.06 -1.25
N SER A 142 6.23 -7.11 -0.63
CA SER A 142 5.18 -7.37 0.36
C SER A 142 4.29 -6.13 0.53
N ALA A 143 3.12 -6.31 1.13
CA ALA A 143 2.21 -5.21 1.45
C ALA A 143 2.86 -4.15 2.36
N ASP A 144 3.72 -4.55 3.30
CA ASP A 144 4.40 -3.63 4.22
C ASP A 144 5.43 -2.73 3.50
N ALA A 145 6.00 -3.20 2.39
CA ALA A 145 6.93 -2.44 1.57
C ALA A 145 6.24 -1.67 0.43
N ASN A 146 4.92 -1.77 0.33
CA ASN A 146 4.15 -1.12 -0.73
C ASN A 146 4.00 0.39 -0.47
N HIS A 147 4.67 1.19 -1.28
CA HIS A 147 4.69 2.66 -1.11
C HIS A 147 3.32 3.32 -1.29
N VAL A 148 2.43 2.74 -2.09
CA VAL A 148 1.07 3.27 -2.26
C VAL A 148 0.26 3.08 -0.97
N LEU A 149 0.35 1.90 -0.35
CA LEU A 149 -0.31 1.63 0.94
C LEU A 149 0.27 2.49 2.06
N GLN A 150 1.59 2.63 2.12
CA GLN A 150 2.27 3.49 3.09
C GLN A 150 1.84 4.95 2.95
N TYR A 151 1.75 5.46 1.73
CA TYR A 151 1.27 6.82 1.46
C TYR A 151 -0.18 7.00 1.90
N LEU A 152 -1.07 6.07 1.56
CA LEU A 152 -2.49 6.12 1.96
C LEU A 152 -2.65 6.08 3.48
N ALA A 153 -1.82 5.31 4.19
CA ALA A 153 -1.85 5.23 5.66
C ALA A 153 -1.36 6.53 6.34
N GLN A 154 -0.52 7.31 5.67
CA GLN A 154 -0.02 8.60 6.19
C GLN A 154 -0.95 9.78 5.89
N LEU A 155 -1.96 9.61 5.04
CA LEU A 155 -2.90 10.68 4.75
C LEU A 155 -3.65 11.13 6.01
N PRO A 156 -3.87 12.45 6.18
CA PRO A 156 -4.70 12.93 7.28
C PRO A 156 -6.10 12.36 7.17
N ILE A 157 -6.73 12.07 8.31
CA ILE A 157 -8.06 11.43 8.36
C ILE A 157 -9.12 12.21 7.57
N SER A 158 -8.99 13.52 7.47
CA SER A 158 -9.86 14.38 6.65
C SER A 158 -9.83 14.02 5.16
N ALA A 159 -8.68 13.61 4.63
CA ALA A 159 -8.53 13.14 3.25
C ALA A 159 -8.82 11.64 3.14
N ARG A 160 -8.25 10.83 4.05
CA ARG A 160 -8.30 9.37 3.99
C ARG A 160 -9.74 8.81 4.02
N ARG A 161 -10.65 9.44 4.77
CA ARG A 161 -12.06 9.02 4.89
C ARG A 161 -12.89 9.17 3.62
N HIS A 162 -12.42 9.97 2.66
CA HIS A 162 -13.08 10.14 1.36
C HIS A 162 -12.63 9.12 0.32
N ILE A 163 -11.61 8.32 0.64
CA ILE A 163 -11.02 7.34 -0.27
C ILE A 163 -11.39 5.94 0.19
N PHE A 164 -12.14 5.20 -0.60
CA PHE A 164 -12.36 3.77 -0.38
C PHE A 164 -11.17 3.00 -0.90
N VAL A 165 -10.42 2.32 -0.02
CA VAL A 165 -9.23 1.54 -0.39
C VAL A 165 -9.54 0.05 -0.34
N ALA A 166 -9.39 -0.62 -1.49
CA ALA A 166 -9.46 -2.07 -1.61
C ALA A 166 -8.06 -2.64 -1.87
N LEU A 167 -7.65 -3.62 -1.07
CA LEU A 167 -6.39 -4.33 -1.21
C LEU A 167 -6.63 -5.69 -1.88
N LEU A 168 -5.91 -5.95 -2.97
CA LEU A 168 -5.94 -7.23 -3.67
C LEU A 168 -4.70 -8.05 -3.32
N GLY A 169 -4.85 -9.36 -3.16
CA GLY A 169 -3.72 -10.26 -2.95
C GLY A 169 -4.15 -11.71 -2.78
N ASP A 170 -3.18 -12.58 -2.62
CA ASP A 170 -3.39 -14.02 -2.45
C ASP A 170 -3.23 -14.47 -0.99
N SER A 171 -2.72 -13.59 -0.12
CA SER A 171 -2.32 -13.93 1.25
C SER A 171 -3.46 -13.93 2.27
N PHE A 172 -4.66 -13.50 1.89
CA PHE A 172 -5.81 -13.30 2.78
C PHE A 172 -7.13 -13.77 2.14
N LYS A 173 -8.16 -13.91 2.96
CA LYS A 173 -9.52 -14.21 2.50
C LYS A 173 -10.25 -12.93 2.16
N THR A 174 -11.10 -12.99 1.15
CA THR A 174 -11.99 -11.89 0.78
C THR A 174 -12.89 -11.49 1.96
N MET A 175 -13.04 -10.18 2.17
CA MET A 175 -13.84 -9.58 3.25
C MET A 175 -13.34 -9.90 4.67
N ASP A 176 -12.05 -10.21 4.84
CA ASP A 176 -11.45 -10.34 6.18
C ASP A 176 -11.28 -8.95 6.81
N ASN A 177 -12.22 -8.58 7.67
CA ASN A 177 -12.24 -7.27 8.34
C ASN A 177 -11.04 -7.05 9.26
N MET A 178 -10.50 -8.12 9.88
CA MET A 178 -9.32 -7.98 10.74
C MET A 178 -8.06 -7.73 9.92
N MET A 179 -7.94 -8.38 8.78
CA MET A 179 -6.87 -8.10 7.84
C MET A 179 -6.99 -6.69 7.26
N ALA A 180 -8.19 -6.26 6.86
CA ALA A 180 -8.44 -4.91 6.38
C ALA A 180 -8.05 -3.85 7.41
N PHE A 181 -8.43 -4.04 8.67
CA PHE A 181 -8.05 -3.18 9.78
C PHE A 181 -6.54 -3.13 9.99
N ASN A 182 -5.87 -4.27 10.02
CA ASN A 182 -4.42 -4.38 10.19
C ASN A 182 -3.65 -3.67 9.06
N ARG A 183 -4.17 -3.71 7.85
CA ARG A 183 -3.58 -3.06 6.66
C ARG A 183 -4.03 -1.62 6.46
N SER A 184 -4.88 -1.08 7.34
CA SER A 184 -5.45 0.27 7.22
C SER A 184 -6.19 0.52 5.90
N VAL A 185 -6.86 -0.53 5.39
CA VAL A 185 -7.69 -0.49 4.18
C VAL A 185 -9.16 -0.71 4.51
N ASN A 186 -10.07 -0.41 3.58
CA ASN A 186 -11.50 -0.59 3.80
C ASN A 186 -11.96 -2.01 3.46
N LEU A 187 -11.28 -2.67 2.53
CA LEU A 187 -11.63 -4.00 2.04
C LEU A 187 -10.37 -4.76 1.63
N VAL A 188 -10.37 -6.07 1.87
CA VAL A 188 -9.40 -7.00 1.28
C VAL A 188 -10.11 -8.00 0.38
N ILE A 189 -9.54 -8.31 -0.78
CA ILE A 189 -10.12 -9.20 -1.79
C ILE A 189 -9.04 -10.18 -2.25
N ASN A 190 -9.33 -11.48 -2.14
CA ASN A 190 -8.46 -12.51 -2.70
C ASN A 190 -8.55 -12.49 -4.24
N LEU A 191 -7.43 -12.63 -4.93
CA LEU A 191 -7.38 -12.63 -6.38
C LEU A 191 -8.17 -13.78 -7.01
N GLN A 192 -8.41 -14.87 -6.27
CA GLN A 192 -9.28 -15.97 -6.73
C GLN A 192 -10.75 -15.55 -6.90
N ASP A 193 -11.18 -14.51 -6.17
CA ASP A 193 -12.56 -14.02 -6.21
C ASP A 193 -12.73 -12.82 -7.16
N ILE A 194 -11.75 -12.55 -8.02
CA ILE A 194 -11.73 -11.37 -8.88
C ILE A 194 -12.91 -11.32 -9.87
N ASP A 195 -13.43 -12.45 -10.27
CA ASP A 195 -14.57 -12.53 -11.19
C ASP A 195 -15.89 -12.07 -10.51
N GLU A 196 -15.97 -12.08 -9.18
CA GLU A 196 -17.09 -11.53 -8.38
C GLU A 196 -16.85 -10.08 -7.88
N LEU A 197 -15.80 -9.42 -8.36
CA LEU A 197 -15.36 -8.11 -7.89
C LEU A 197 -16.49 -7.08 -7.78
N GLY A 198 -17.31 -6.97 -8.81
CA GLY A 198 -18.41 -5.99 -8.84
C GLY A 198 -19.41 -6.17 -7.72
N LYS A 199 -19.78 -7.42 -7.41
CA LYS A 199 -20.70 -7.76 -6.32
C LYS A 199 -20.07 -7.48 -4.95
N ILE A 200 -18.81 -7.88 -4.78
CA ILE A 200 -18.04 -7.66 -3.54
C ILE A 200 -17.91 -6.16 -3.26
N LEU A 201 -17.49 -5.37 -4.25
CA LEU A 201 -17.35 -3.92 -4.12
C LEU A 201 -18.69 -3.24 -3.84
N SER A 202 -19.78 -3.63 -4.51
CA SER A 202 -21.09 -3.03 -4.28
C SER A 202 -21.56 -3.24 -2.84
N GLY A 203 -21.38 -4.45 -2.28
CA GLY A 203 -21.71 -4.73 -0.88
C GLY A 203 -20.86 -3.92 0.09
N ALA A 204 -19.54 -3.93 -0.11
CA ALA A 204 -18.61 -3.23 0.77
C ALA A 204 -18.77 -1.69 0.72
N LEU A 205 -19.12 -1.14 -0.45
CA LEU A 205 -19.41 0.30 -0.58
C LEU A 205 -20.70 0.68 0.16
N ALA A 206 -21.73 -0.15 0.09
CA ALA A 206 -22.97 0.08 0.83
C ALA A 206 -22.71 0.05 2.35
N ASP A 207 -21.92 -0.90 2.84
CA ASP A 207 -21.53 -0.98 4.25
C ASP A 207 -20.72 0.26 4.67
N HIS A 208 -19.80 0.72 3.83
CA HIS A 208 -19.00 1.91 4.06
C HIS A 208 -19.87 3.19 4.09
N GLU A 209 -20.82 3.34 3.18
CA GLU A 209 -21.76 4.46 3.18
C GLU A 209 -22.62 4.46 4.46
N ASN A 210 -23.15 3.32 4.86
CA ASN A 210 -23.90 3.16 6.10
C ASN A 210 -23.05 3.50 7.33
N PHE A 211 -21.80 3.05 7.38
CA PHE A 211 -20.88 3.36 8.48
C PHE A 211 -20.63 4.86 8.64
N TYR A 212 -20.48 5.58 7.55
CA TYR A 212 -20.22 7.03 7.57
C TYR A 212 -21.47 7.90 7.53
N GLN A 213 -22.68 7.33 7.44
CA GLN A 213 -23.91 8.09 7.27
C GLN A 213 -24.09 9.18 8.33
N VAL A 214 -24.01 8.82 9.62
CA VAL A 214 -24.19 9.78 10.73
C VAL A 214 -23.13 10.88 10.70
N PHE A 215 -21.90 10.53 10.34
CA PHE A 215 -20.81 11.49 10.20
C PHE A 215 -21.14 12.53 9.11
N TRP A 216 -21.50 12.08 7.91
CA TRP A 216 -21.80 12.98 6.80
C TRP A 216 -23.03 13.85 7.05
N GLU A 217 -24.07 13.30 7.66
CA GLU A 217 -25.24 14.07 8.07
C GLU A 217 -24.87 15.18 9.07
N SER A 218 -24.01 14.87 10.03
CA SER A 218 -23.53 15.83 11.02
C SER A 218 -22.68 16.93 10.38
N MET A 219 -21.82 16.58 9.42
CA MET A 219 -21.00 17.55 8.67
C MET A 219 -21.86 18.48 7.81
N LYS A 220 -22.89 17.95 7.13
CA LYS A 220 -23.87 18.76 6.38
C LYS A 220 -24.59 19.74 7.28
N LYS A 221 -25.09 19.30 8.45
CA LYS A 221 -25.74 20.17 9.43
C LYS A 221 -24.84 21.29 9.94
N ALA A 222 -23.51 21.01 10.02
CA ALA A 222 -22.51 22.00 10.41
C ALA A 222 -22.04 22.90 9.26
N GLY A 223 -22.55 22.74 8.04
CA GLY A 223 -22.15 23.51 6.86
C GLY A 223 -20.70 23.27 6.42
N ARG A 224 -20.16 22.07 6.70
CA ARG A 224 -18.77 21.73 6.42
C ARG A 224 -18.59 20.75 5.25
N VAL A 225 -19.65 20.49 4.48
CA VAL A 225 -19.68 19.65 3.27
C VAL A 225 -20.50 20.38 2.20
#